data_5f2dd2e5bca8bebad9d20177006a5f08
#
_entry.id   5f2dd2e5bca8bebad9d20177006a5f08
#
_cell.length_a   1.000
_cell.length_b   1.000
_cell.length_c   1.000
_cell.angle_alpha   90.00
_cell.angle_beta   90.00
_cell.angle_gamma   90.00
#
_symmetry.space_group_name_H-M   'P 1'
#
loop_
_entity.id
_entity.type
_entity.pdbx_description
1 polymer ?
#
loop_
_entity_poly.entity_id
_entity_poly.type
_entity_poly.pdbx_seq_one_letter_code
_entity_poly.pdbx_strand_id
1 'polypeptide(L)'
;TAPEGCLNYRTLILADRLGWALQQHDGVQATTSLVNAVRQITAGTYEGNPKFASLQRNQDVLNYAAQQASVNTPELFNTDCSLMPVIAFLKDHKAQTLDEVAGIAEHFARANSTPDRQFLLAAGSAGIEAATNRVVREANHRMLFYVYAAVGIFCLITFRSWRATLVALLPLVLTSILCEALMVMMGIGVKVATLPVIALGVGIGV
;
A
#
# COMPACT_ATOMS: atom_id res chain seq x y z
N THR A 1 -5.60 -16.11 13.82
CA THR A 1 -4.39 -16.08 14.66
C THR A 1 -4.41 -17.22 15.70
N ALA A 2 -4.57 -18.47 15.26
CA ALA A 2 -4.36 -19.63 16.13
C ALA A 2 -2.85 -19.94 16.20
N PRO A 3 -2.30 -20.38 17.34
CA PRO A 3 -0.94 -20.92 17.41
C PRO A 3 -0.76 -21.97 16.31
N GLU A 4 0.41 -21.96 15.65
CA GLU A 4 0.75 -22.85 14.52
C GLU A 4 -0.15 -22.68 13.27
N GLY A 5 -1.01 -21.65 13.25
CA GLY A 5 -1.95 -21.42 12.15
C GLY A 5 -1.29 -21.20 10.79
N CYS A 6 -0.07 -20.67 10.75
CA CYS A 6 0.66 -20.42 9.51
C CYS A 6 1.15 -21.71 8.82
N LEU A 7 1.27 -22.83 9.52
CA LEU A 7 1.65 -24.12 8.97
C LEU A 7 0.47 -24.93 8.39
N ASN A 8 -0.74 -24.43 8.55
CA ASN A 8 -1.91 -25.08 7.99
C ASN A 8 -1.88 -25.00 6.46
N TYR A 9 -2.02 -26.13 5.77
CA TYR A 9 -2.03 -26.22 4.31
C TYR A 9 -3.00 -25.22 3.65
N ARG A 10 -4.21 -25.05 4.21
CA ARG A 10 -5.20 -24.10 3.68
C ARG A 10 -4.74 -22.64 3.80
N THR A 11 -4.06 -22.31 4.88
CA THR A 11 -3.50 -20.96 5.09
C THR A 11 -2.37 -20.70 4.10
N LEU A 12 -1.47 -21.67 3.92
CA LEU A 12 -0.38 -21.55 2.94
C LEU A 12 -0.88 -21.41 1.51
N ILE A 13 -1.90 -22.17 1.09
CA ILE A 13 -2.51 -22.02 -0.24
C ILE A 13 -3.14 -20.63 -0.44
N LEU A 14 -3.75 -20.07 0.59
CA LEU A 14 -4.31 -18.72 0.46
C LEU A 14 -3.22 -17.65 0.41
N ALA A 15 -2.14 -17.80 1.16
CA ALA A 15 -0.98 -16.93 1.06
C ALA A 15 -0.33 -17.02 -0.33
N ASP A 16 -0.24 -18.21 -0.89
CA ASP A 16 0.21 -18.43 -2.27
C ASP A 16 -0.66 -17.71 -3.31
N ARG A 17 -1.98 -17.86 -3.17
CA ARG A 17 -2.94 -17.16 -4.05
C ARG A 17 -2.83 -15.64 -3.94
N LEU A 18 -2.62 -15.11 -2.74
CA LEU A 18 -2.39 -13.69 -2.56
C LEU A 18 -1.09 -13.27 -3.25
N GLY A 19 0.00 -13.99 -3.03
CA GLY A 19 1.29 -13.74 -3.69
C GLY A 19 1.15 -13.74 -5.22
N TRP A 20 0.44 -14.73 -5.76
CA TRP A 20 0.17 -14.82 -7.19
C TRP A 20 -0.68 -13.65 -7.70
N ALA A 21 -1.76 -13.29 -6.99
CA ALA A 21 -2.62 -12.16 -7.36
C ALA A 21 -1.84 -10.83 -7.39
N LEU A 22 -0.93 -10.62 -6.42
CA LEU A 22 -0.07 -9.46 -6.39
C LEU A 22 0.94 -9.44 -7.56
N GLN A 23 1.50 -10.58 -7.92
CA GLN A 23 2.45 -10.71 -9.04
C GLN A 23 1.82 -10.45 -10.42
N GLN A 24 0.49 -10.53 -10.56
CA GLN A 24 -0.18 -10.18 -11.82
C GLN A 24 -0.19 -8.67 -12.09
N HIS A 25 0.13 -7.85 -11.09
CA HIS A 25 0.19 -6.40 -11.26
C HIS A 25 1.57 -5.97 -11.78
N ASP A 26 1.59 -5.19 -12.85
CA ASP A 26 2.84 -4.75 -13.51
C ASP A 26 3.80 -3.97 -12.59
N GLY A 27 3.29 -3.32 -11.56
CA GLY A 27 4.05 -2.60 -10.54
C GLY A 27 4.76 -3.50 -9.52
N VAL A 28 4.45 -4.81 -9.48
CA VAL A 28 5.08 -5.77 -8.57
C VAL A 28 6.22 -6.50 -9.29
N GLN A 29 7.40 -6.45 -8.71
CA GLN A 29 8.58 -7.13 -9.25
C GLN A 29 8.66 -8.60 -8.83
N ALA A 30 8.38 -8.86 -7.54
CA ALA A 30 8.43 -10.18 -6.95
C ALA A 30 7.58 -10.22 -5.67
N THR A 31 7.20 -11.42 -5.25
CA THR A 31 6.63 -11.66 -3.92
C THR A 31 7.41 -12.74 -3.18
N THR A 32 7.51 -12.61 -1.87
CA THR A 32 8.10 -13.64 -1.01
C THR A 32 7.20 -13.88 0.21
N SER A 33 7.20 -15.11 0.67
CA SER A 33 6.44 -15.56 1.83
C SER A 33 6.99 -16.89 2.33
N LEU A 34 6.49 -17.37 3.45
CA LEU A 34 6.81 -18.73 3.94
C LEU A 34 6.52 -19.81 2.89
N VAL A 35 5.52 -19.58 2.02
CA VAL A 35 5.19 -20.52 0.93
C VAL A 35 6.36 -20.74 -0.01
N ASN A 36 7.06 -19.67 -0.40
CA ASN A 36 8.21 -19.73 -1.28
C ASN A 36 9.35 -20.52 -0.61
N ALA A 37 9.61 -20.24 0.67
CA ALA A 37 10.62 -20.96 1.44
C ALA A 37 10.29 -22.46 1.56
N VAL A 38 9.05 -22.81 1.90
CA VAL A 38 8.58 -24.21 2.00
C VAL A 38 8.75 -24.94 0.68
N ARG A 39 8.37 -24.32 -0.44
CA ARG A 39 8.57 -24.93 -1.79
C ARG A 39 10.03 -25.16 -2.10
N GLN A 40 10.88 -24.19 -1.81
CA GLN A 40 12.31 -24.26 -2.08
C GLN A 40 13.00 -25.34 -1.23
N ILE A 41 12.67 -25.40 0.06
CA ILE A 41 13.20 -26.40 0.98
C ILE A 41 12.72 -27.79 0.56
N THR A 42 11.43 -27.94 0.23
CA THR A 42 10.88 -29.23 -0.22
C THR A 42 11.58 -29.72 -1.49
N ALA A 43 11.76 -28.84 -2.49
CA ALA A 43 12.51 -29.19 -3.69
C ALA A 43 13.96 -29.56 -3.38
N GLY A 44 14.63 -28.81 -2.48
CA GLY A 44 15.99 -29.08 -2.04
C GLY A 44 16.17 -30.47 -1.39
N THR A 45 15.17 -30.88 -0.61
CA THR A 45 15.15 -32.25 0.00
C THR A 45 15.12 -33.38 -1.05
N TYR A 46 14.62 -33.07 -2.25
CA TYR A 46 14.57 -33.99 -3.40
C TYR A 46 15.55 -33.53 -4.50
N GLU A 47 16.78 -33.27 -4.13
CA GLU A 47 17.89 -32.95 -5.05
C GLU A 47 17.62 -31.74 -6.00
N GLY A 48 16.75 -30.79 -5.59
CA GLY A 48 16.39 -29.64 -6.39
C GLY A 48 15.42 -29.92 -7.54
N ASN A 49 14.80 -31.09 -7.57
CA ASN A 49 13.87 -31.43 -8.64
C ASN A 49 12.61 -30.55 -8.58
N PRO A 50 12.33 -29.76 -9.66
CA PRO A 50 11.22 -28.81 -9.67
C PRO A 50 9.83 -29.43 -9.51
N LYS A 51 9.67 -30.74 -9.76
CA LYS A 51 8.44 -31.47 -9.53
C LYS A 51 8.00 -31.41 -8.06
N PHE A 52 8.96 -31.32 -7.14
CA PHE A 52 8.71 -31.26 -5.70
C PHE A 52 8.67 -29.81 -5.16
N ALA A 53 8.81 -28.79 -5.98
CA ALA A 53 8.62 -27.39 -5.64
C ALA A 53 7.13 -27.06 -5.47
N SER A 54 6.42 -27.83 -4.64
CA SER A 54 4.98 -27.71 -4.41
C SER A 54 4.65 -27.74 -2.93
N LEU A 55 3.51 -27.17 -2.56
CA LEU A 55 2.96 -27.32 -1.21
C LEU A 55 2.34 -28.72 -1.08
N GLN A 56 2.93 -29.54 -0.24
CA GLN A 56 2.41 -30.87 0.05
C GLN A 56 1.34 -30.81 1.15
N ARG A 57 0.35 -31.70 1.09
CA ARG A 57 -0.69 -31.81 2.12
C ARG A 57 -0.23 -32.55 3.38
N ASN A 58 0.96 -33.13 3.34
CA ASN A 58 1.53 -33.85 4.47
C ASN A 58 2.04 -32.81 5.50
N GLN A 59 1.49 -32.87 6.71
CA GLN A 59 1.83 -31.95 7.79
C GLN A 59 3.27 -32.11 8.27
N ASP A 60 3.82 -33.32 8.27
CA ASP A 60 5.19 -33.55 8.70
C ASP A 60 6.20 -32.90 7.76
N VAL A 61 5.91 -32.93 6.45
CA VAL A 61 6.73 -32.23 5.43
C VAL A 61 6.65 -30.72 5.60
N LEU A 62 5.46 -30.18 5.89
CA LEU A 62 5.29 -28.76 6.14
C LEU A 62 6.01 -28.31 7.41
N ASN A 63 5.91 -29.07 8.50
CA ASN A 63 6.59 -28.81 9.76
C ASN A 63 8.12 -28.84 9.58
N TYR A 64 8.64 -29.84 8.90
CA TYR A 64 10.06 -29.92 8.58
C TYR A 64 10.54 -28.73 7.76
N ALA A 65 9.83 -28.39 6.69
CA ALA A 65 10.18 -27.27 5.84
C ALA A 65 10.12 -25.94 6.61
N ALA A 66 9.13 -25.75 7.48
CA ALA A 66 9.03 -24.56 8.32
C ALA A 66 10.15 -24.48 9.36
N GLN A 67 10.54 -25.60 9.96
CA GLN A 67 11.68 -25.67 10.87
C GLN A 67 12.98 -25.27 10.15
N GLN A 68 13.20 -25.74 8.94
CA GLN A 68 14.33 -25.29 8.13
C GLN A 68 14.25 -23.80 7.74
N ALA A 69 13.05 -23.32 7.43
CA ALA A 69 12.82 -21.90 7.12
C ALA A 69 13.09 -21.00 8.33
N SER A 70 12.80 -21.46 9.57
CA SER A 70 13.06 -20.68 10.79
C SER A 70 14.54 -20.36 11.00
N VAL A 71 15.42 -21.21 10.50
CA VAL A 71 16.88 -21.00 10.58
C VAL A 71 17.37 -20.08 9.45
N ASN A 72 16.84 -20.25 8.24
CA ASN A 72 17.32 -19.57 7.04
C ASN A 72 16.62 -18.21 6.77
N THR A 73 15.35 -18.09 7.14
CA THR A 73 14.48 -16.93 6.87
C THR A 73 13.54 -16.67 8.05
N PRO A 74 14.08 -16.30 9.23
CA PRO A 74 13.29 -16.12 10.46
C PRO A 74 12.26 -14.99 10.35
N GLU A 75 12.42 -14.08 9.40
CA GLU A 75 11.51 -12.96 9.15
C GLU A 75 10.17 -13.35 8.50
N LEU A 76 10.04 -14.59 8.00
CA LEU A 76 8.83 -15.01 7.27
C LEU A 76 7.69 -15.51 8.16
N PHE A 77 7.89 -15.60 9.47
CA PHE A 77 6.85 -15.88 10.45
C PHE A 77 7.35 -15.62 11.87
N ASN A 78 6.43 -15.43 12.81
CA ASN A 78 6.78 -15.26 14.21
C ASN A 78 6.99 -16.60 14.93
N THR A 79 7.54 -16.56 16.14
CA THR A 79 7.97 -17.75 16.90
C THR A 79 6.87 -18.78 17.18
N ASP A 80 5.63 -18.33 17.34
CA ASP A 80 4.45 -19.18 17.57
C ASP A 80 3.67 -19.48 16.27
N CYS A 81 4.21 -19.07 15.12
CA CYS A 81 3.60 -19.28 13.81
C CYS A 81 2.13 -18.85 13.71
N SER A 82 1.78 -17.79 14.42
CA SER A 82 0.45 -17.15 14.34
C SER A 82 0.38 -16.01 13.33
N LEU A 83 1.53 -15.50 12.90
CA LEU A 83 1.66 -14.41 11.92
C LEU A 83 2.66 -14.79 10.83
N MET A 84 2.26 -14.58 9.58
CA MET A 84 3.07 -14.83 8.40
C MET A 84 2.94 -13.66 7.43
N PRO A 85 4.00 -12.93 7.10
CA PRO A 85 3.97 -11.89 6.09
C PRO A 85 3.95 -12.48 4.67
N VAL A 86 3.23 -11.79 3.79
CA VAL A 86 3.41 -11.89 2.34
C VAL A 86 3.99 -10.55 1.89
N ILE A 87 5.24 -10.57 1.45
CA ILE A 87 6.01 -9.37 1.11
C ILE A 87 5.99 -9.20 -0.41
N ALA A 88 5.51 -8.07 -0.89
CA ALA A 88 5.57 -7.69 -2.29
C ALA A 88 6.67 -6.63 -2.51
N PHE A 89 7.57 -6.89 -3.42
CA PHE A 89 8.59 -5.95 -3.86
C PHE A 89 8.07 -5.18 -5.06
N LEU A 90 8.01 -3.86 -4.93
CA LEU A 90 7.47 -2.98 -5.95
C LEU A 90 8.57 -2.48 -6.88
N LYS A 91 8.23 -2.26 -8.15
CA LYS A 91 9.14 -1.68 -9.15
C LYS A 91 9.38 -0.19 -8.92
N ASP A 92 8.38 0.50 -8.40
CA ASP A 92 8.44 1.92 -8.06
C ASP A 92 7.59 2.24 -6.81
N HIS A 93 7.77 3.44 -6.29
CA HIS A 93 7.03 3.97 -5.14
C HIS A 93 6.04 5.07 -5.56
N LYS A 94 5.46 4.98 -6.76
CA LYS A 94 4.43 5.91 -7.19
C LYS A 94 3.15 5.70 -6.37
N ALA A 95 2.47 6.79 -6.07
CA ALA A 95 1.23 6.75 -5.30
C ALA A 95 0.17 5.86 -5.96
N GLN A 96 0.11 5.85 -7.30
CA GLN A 96 -0.81 5.01 -8.05
C GLN A 96 -0.49 3.52 -7.87
N THR A 97 0.78 3.11 -8.05
CA THR A 97 1.23 1.73 -7.87
C THR A 97 0.92 1.23 -6.46
N LEU A 98 1.20 2.07 -5.45
CA LEU A 98 0.93 1.77 -4.05
C LEU A 98 -0.57 1.57 -3.79
N ASP A 99 -1.42 2.45 -4.31
CA ASP A 99 -2.89 2.37 -4.15
C ASP A 99 -3.46 1.12 -4.84
N GLU A 100 -3.00 0.80 -6.05
CA GLU A 100 -3.48 -0.36 -6.82
C GLU A 100 -3.08 -1.67 -6.13
N VAL A 101 -1.83 -1.81 -5.70
CA VAL A 101 -1.34 -3.00 -4.98
C VAL A 101 -2.02 -3.15 -3.62
N ALA A 102 -2.19 -2.06 -2.88
CA ALA A 102 -2.96 -2.08 -1.62
C ALA A 102 -4.42 -2.46 -1.86
N GLY A 103 -5.03 -1.98 -2.94
CA GLY A 103 -6.39 -2.32 -3.34
C GLY A 103 -6.58 -3.81 -3.65
N ILE A 104 -5.63 -4.43 -4.34
CA ILE A 104 -5.63 -5.89 -4.59
C ILE A 104 -5.57 -6.66 -3.27
N ALA A 105 -4.67 -6.26 -2.36
CA ALA A 105 -4.53 -6.90 -1.07
C ALA A 105 -5.79 -6.72 -0.19
N GLU A 106 -6.40 -5.52 -0.18
CA GLU A 106 -7.67 -5.26 0.51
C GLU A 106 -8.82 -6.11 -0.03
N HIS A 107 -8.97 -6.17 -1.35
CA HIS A 107 -10.00 -6.98 -1.99
C HIS A 107 -9.85 -8.46 -1.63
N PHE A 108 -8.61 -8.96 -1.70
CA PHE A 108 -8.30 -10.35 -1.32
C PHE A 108 -8.60 -10.60 0.16
N ALA A 109 -8.20 -9.67 1.04
CA ALA A 109 -8.44 -9.77 2.47
C ALA A 109 -9.94 -9.85 2.80
N ARG A 110 -10.78 -8.99 2.20
CA ARG A 110 -12.22 -9.00 2.39
C ARG A 110 -12.88 -10.31 1.95
N ALA A 111 -12.37 -10.90 0.86
CA ALA A 111 -12.94 -12.13 0.30
C ALA A 111 -12.52 -13.40 1.06
N ASN A 112 -11.35 -13.38 1.73
CA ASN A 112 -10.75 -14.59 2.29
C ASN A 112 -10.51 -14.56 3.80
N SER A 113 -10.79 -13.45 4.49
CA SER A 113 -10.71 -13.37 5.95
C SER A 113 -11.87 -14.12 6.61
N THR A 114 -11.55 -14.82 7.68
CA THR A 114 -12.50 -15.52 8.56
C THR A 114 -12.18 -15.16 10.01
N PRO A 115 -13.06 -15.45 11.00
CA PRO A 115 -12.75 -15.22 12.40
C PRO A 115 -11.45 -15.84 12.87
N ASP A 116 -11.11 -17.03 12.34
CA ASP A 116 -9.90 -17.78 12.72
C ASP A 116 -8.66 -17.35 11.93
N ARG A 117 -8.82 -16.65 10.81
CA ARG A 117 -7.74 -16.24 9.93
C ARG A 117 -8.03 -14.88 9.31
N GLN A 118 -7.20 -13.92 9.62
CA GLN A 118 -7.34 -12.56 9.12
C GLN A 118 -6.16 -12.19 8.21
N PHE A 119 -6.48 -11.57 7.08
CA PHE A 119 -5.50 -10.90 6.23
C PHE A 119 -5.48 -9.43 6.62
N LEU A 120 -4.37 -9.02 7.22
CA LEU A 120 -4.14 -7.63 7.64
C LEU A 120 -3.25 -6.96 6.60
N LEU A 121 -3.64 -5.76 6.17
CA LEU A 121 -2.72 -4.92 5.43
C LEU A 121 -1.65 -4.47 6.40
N ALA A 122 -0.46 -4.99 6.20
CA ALA A 122 0.65 -4.66 7.06
C ALA A 122 1.33 -3.39 6.59
N ALA A 123 1.82 -2.69 7.56
CA ALA A 123 2.65 -1.54 7.39
C ALA A 123 4.10 -1.95 7.15
N GLY A 124 4.49 -2.14 5.89
CA GLY A 124 5.88 -1.88 5.51
C GLY A 124 6.00 -0.39 5.16
N SER A 125 7.19 0.10 4.81
CA SER A 125 7.37 1.50 4.38
C SER A 125 6.40 1.88 3.26
N ALA A 126 6.23 1.03 2.27
CA ALA A 126 5.27 1.19 1.18
C ALA A 126 3.80 1.19 1.66
N GLY A 127 3.46 0.37 2.63
CA GLY A 127 2.10 0.33 3.20
C GLY A 127 1.76 1.58 4.01
N ILE A 128 2.70 2.09 4.80
CA ILE A 128 2.56 3.37 5.51
C ILE A 128 2.41 4.51 4.51
N GLU A 129 3.22 4.52 3.45
CA GLU A 129 3.17 5.54 2.40
C GLU A 129 1.81 5.50 1.66
N ALA A 130 1.31 4.31 1.30
CA ALA A 130 0.00 4.16 0.67
C ALA A 130 -1.13 4.69 1.57
N ALA A 131 -1.17 4.30 2.84
CA ALA A 131 -2.16 4.77 3.79
C ALA A 131 -2.09 6.29 3.99
N THR A 132 -0.88 6.84 4.12
CA THR A 132 -0.65 8.27 4.28
C THR A 132 -1.10 9.03 3.03
N ASN A 133 -0.76 8.55 1.83
CA ASN A 133 -1.17 9.19 0.57
C ASN A 133 -2.70 9.22 0.41
N ARG A 134 -3.39 8.16 0.85
CA ARG A 134 -4.86 8.11 0.83
C ARG A 134 -5.47 9.18 1.76
N VAL A 135 -5.00 9.25 3.01
CA VAL A 135 -5.46 10.26 3.98
C VAL A 135 -5.15 11.68 3.50
N VAL A 136 -3.95 11.88 2.97
CA VAL A 136 -3.50 13.16 2.43
C VAL A 136 -4.37 13.62 1.25
N ARG A 137 -4.67 12.73 0.31
CA ARG A 137 -5.54 13.04 -0.83
C ARG A 137 -6.93 13.46 -0.38
N GLU A 138 -7.50 12.77 0.60
CA GLU A 138 -8.81 13.12 1.16
C GLU A 138 -8.76 14.43 1.95
N ALA A 139 -7.72 14.64 2.75
CA ALA A 139 -7.52 15.85 3.52
C ALA A 139 -7.22 17.08 2.63
N ASN A 140 -6.51 16.89 1.51
CA ASN A 140 -6.13 17.98 0.61
C ASN A 140 -7.34 18.77 0.11
N HIS A 141 -8.39 18.11 -0.37
CA HIS A 141 -9.59 18.77 -0.86
C HIS A 141 -10.30 19.58 0.24
N ARG A 142 -10.39 19.02 1.44
CA ARG A 142 -10.98 19.71 2.60
C ARG A 142 -10.13 20.92 3.01
N MET A 143 -8.81 20.74 3.08
CA MET A 143 -7.88 21.81 3.44
C MET A 143 -7.91 22.96 2.44
N LEU A 144 -7.87 22.69 1.15
CA LEU A 144 -7.97 23.70 0.11
C LEU A 144 -9.29 24.48 0.22
N PHE A 145 -10.41 23.80 0.44
CA PHE A 145 -11.70 24.46 0.63
C PHE A 145 -11.68 25.45 1.80
N TYR A 146 -11.13 25.04 2.96
CA TYR A 146 -11.04 25.92 4.13
C TYR A 146 -10.10 27.10 3.89
N VAL A 147 -8.96 26.87 3.21
CA VAL A 147 -8.01 27.94 2.89
C VAL A 147 -8.66 28.95 1.95
N TYR A 148 -9.30 28.51 0.87
CA TYR A 148 -9.99 29.44 -0.05
C TYR A 148 -11.16 30.17 0.61
N ALA A 149 -11.92 29.51 1.47
CA ALA A 149 -13.00 30.15 2.23
C ALA A 149 -12.45 31.22 3.16
N ALA A 150 -11.39 30.94 3.90
CA ALA A 150 -10.76 31.93 4.78
C ALA A 150 -10.21 33.13 4.00
N VAL A 151 -9.46 32.88 2.92
CA VAL A 151 -8.93 33.92 2.05
C VAL A 151 -10.08 34.77 1.45
N GLY A 152 -11.14 34.13 0.98
CA GLY A 152 -12.33 34.81 0.44
C GLY A 152 -13.01 35.71 1.48
N ILE A 153 -13.14 35.24 2.72
CA ILE A 153 -13.69 36.05 3.82
C ILE A 153 -12.81 37.27 4.11
N PHE A 154 -11.48 37.07 4.22
CA PHE A 154 -10.55 38.18 4.44
C PHE A 154 -10.57 39.19 3.30
N CYS A 155 -10.59 38.74 2.04
CA CYS A 155 -10.73 39.62 0.88
C CYS A 155 -12.06 40.40 0.91
N LEU A 156 -13.17 39.77 1.29
CA LEU A 156 -14.47 40.40 1.43
C LEU A 156 -14.47 41.49 2.49
N ILE A 157 -13.85 41.27 3.63
CA ILE A 157 -13.72 42.24 4.71
C ILE A 157 -12.84 43.43 4.27
N THR A 158 -11.74 43.13 3.58
CA THR A 158 -10.76 44.12 3.17
C THR A 158 -11.29 45.01 2.03
N PHE A 159 -11.80 44.40 0.96
CA PHE A 159 -12.25 45.13 -0.23
C PHE A 159 -13.68 45.64 -0.13
N ARG A 160 -14.48 45.13 0.79
CA ARG A 160 -15.91 45.45 0.96
C ARG A 160 -16.71 45.34 -0.35
N SER A 161 -16.24 44.61 -1.31
CA SER A 161 -16.81 44.48 -2.64
C SER A 161 -16.70 43.03 -3.12
N TRP A 162 -17.84 42.40 -3.38
CA TRP A 162 -17.90 41.03 -3.92
C TRP A 162 -17.18 40.90 -5.28
N ARG A 163 -17.30 41.94 -6.12
CA ARG A 163 -16.65 41.95 -7.44
C ARG A 163 -15.11 41.96 -7.33
N ALA A 164 -14.57 42.75 -6.43
CA ALA A 164 -13.13 42.83 -6.19
C ALA A 164 -12.58 41.49 -5.62
N THR A 165 -13.32 40.89 -4.70
CA THR A 165 -12.99 39.57 -4.13
C THR A 165 -12.96 38.48 -5.20
N LEU A 166 -13.94 38.43 -6.11
CA LEU A 166 -13.96 37.49 -7.22
C LEU A 166 -12.77 37.67 -8.17
N VAL A 167 -12.43 38.91 -8.52
CA VAL A 167 -11.29 39.22 -9.39
C VAL A 167 -9.96 38.78 -8.73
N ALA A 168 -9.83 38.90 -7.43
CA ALA A 168 -8.64 38.45 -6.69
C ALA A 168 -8.56 36.90 -6.56
N LEU A 169 -9.68 36.24 -6.29
CA LEU A 169 -9.72 34.77 -6.11
C LEU A 169 -9.59 33.99 -7.42
N LEU A 170 -10.09 34.50 -8.53
CA LEU A 170 -10.12 33.79 -9.81
C LEU A 170 -8.73 33.40 -10.33
N PRO A 171 -7.71 34.28 -10.34
CA PRO A 171 -6.34 33.90 -10.70
C PRO A 171 -5.74 32.87 -9.74
N LEU A 172 -6.08 32.98 -8.46
CA LEU A 172 -5.57 32.06 -7.43
C LEU A 172 -6.07 30.62 -7.63
N VAL A 173 -7.35 30.45 -7.90
CA VAL A 173 -7.95 29.16 -8.23
C VAL A 173 -7.36 28.63 -9.55
N LEU A 174 -7.22 29.48 -10.55
CA LEU A 174 -6.66 29.10 -11.84
C LEU A 174 -5.21 28.63 -11.72
N THR A 175 -4.37 29.33 -10.96
CA THR A 175 -2.97 28.94 -10.72
C THR A 175 -2.87 27.63 -9.96
N SER A 176 -3.75 27.34 -9.00
CA SER A 176 -3.77 26.05 -8.31
C SER A 176 -4.11 24.89 -9.25
N ILE A 177 -5.14 25.06 -10.08
CA ILE A 177 -5.52 24.04 -11.06
C ILE A 177 -4.39 23.82 -12.08
N LEU A 178 -3.75 24.88 -12.55
CA LEU A 178 -2.61 24.77 -13.47
C LEU A 178 -1.42 24.08 -12.81
N CYS A 179 -1.13 24.36 -11.56
CA CYS A 179 -0.06 23.74 -10.81
C CYS A 179 -0.31 22.21 -10.65
N GLU A 180 -1.52 21.83 -10.27
CA GLU A 180 -1.90 20.41 -10.20
C GLU A 180 -1.80 19.71 -11.55
N ALA A 181 -2.29 20.33 -12.61
CA ALA A 181 -2.21 19.81 -13.97
C ALA A 181 -0.74 19.63 -14.42
N LEU A 182 0.12 20.60 -14.12
CA LEU A 182 1.54 20.52 -14.44
C LEU A 182 2.23 19.38 -13.67
N MET A 183 1.93 19.22 -12.37
CA MET A 183 2.47 18.12 -11.57
C MET A 183 2.06 16.75 -12.14
N VAL A 184 0.81 16.60 -12.57
CA VAL A 184 0.33 15.37 -13.21
C VAL A 184 1.06 15.13 -14.53
N MET A 185 1.26 16.14 -15.37
CA MET A 185 2.01 16.03 -16.63
C MET A 185 3.49 15.65 -16.40
N MET A 186 4.09 16.11 -15.32
CA MET A 186 5.46 15.76 -14.96
C MET A 186 5.58 14.40 -14.25
N GLY A 187 4.47 13.68 -14.04
CA GLY A 187 4.45 12.41 -13.32
C GLY A 187 4.74 12.54 -11.81
N ILE A 188 4.64 13.74 -11.27
CA ILE A 188 4.81 14.02 -9.84
C ILE A 188 3.43 13.90 -9.19
N GLY A 189 3.20 12.77 -8.48
CA GLY A 189 1.95 12.59 -7.73
C GLY A 189 1.83 13.56 -6.55
N VAL A 190 0.60 13.85 -6.14
CA VAL A 190 0.34 14.60 -4.88
C VAL A 190 0.83 13.74 -3.71
N LYS A 191 1.91 14.18 -3.06
CA LYS A 191 2.51 13.55 -1.88
C LYS A 191 2.39 14.49 -0.69
N VAL A 192 2.60 13.94 0.52
CA VAL A 192 2.64 14.74 1.76
C VAL A 192 3.56 15.96 1.64
N ALA A 193 4.70 15.79 0.97
CA ALA A 193 5.69 16.86 0.76
C ALA A 193 5.20 17.98 -0.18
N THR A 194 4.23 17.75 -1.05
CA THR A 194 3.72 18.75 -2.01
C THR A 194 2.55 19.57 -1.45
N LEU A 195 1.88 19.10 -0.40
CA LEU A 195 0.75 19.82 0.22
C LEU A 195 1.12 21.20 0.77
N PRO A 196 2.23 21.38 1.52
CA PRO A 196 2.61 22.70 2.02
C PRO A 196 2.88 23.70 0.90
N VAL A 197 3.39 23.22 -0.25
CA VAL A 197 3.73 24.08 -1.39
C VAL A 197 2.47 24.67 -2.02
N ILE A 198 1.42 23.87 -2.17
CA ILE A 198 0.13 24.34 -2.70
C ILE A 198 -0.52 25.35 -1.73
N ALA A 199 -0.51 25.05 -0.43
CA ALA A 199 -1.06 25.94 0.60
C ALA A 199 -0.30 27.27 0.69
N LEU A 200 1.04 27.24 0.59
CA LEU A 200 1.90 28.41 0.55
C LEU A 200 1.66 29.24 -0.73
N GLY A 201 1.53 28.58 -1.88
CA GLY A 201 1.22 29.25 -3.15
C GLY A 201 -0.08 30.06 -3.08
N VAL A 202 -1.11 29.51 -2.43
CA VAL A 202 -2.39 30.21 -2.19
C VAL A 202 -2.21 31.38 -1.19
N GLY A 203 -1.39 31.20 -0.14
CA GLY A 203 -1.19 32.22 0.88
C GLY A 203 -0.28 33.38 0.45
N ILE A 204 0.64 33.17 -0.48
CA ILE A 204 1.56 34.23 -0.99
C ILE A 204 0.97 34.96 -2.21
N GLY A 205 0.03 34.31 -2.92
CA GLY A 205 -0.58 34.87 -4.15
C GLY A 205 -1.67 35.94 -3.91
N VAL A 206 -1.98 36.24 -2.65
CA VAL A 206 -2.92 37.27 -2.23
C VAL A 206 -2.17 38.45 -1.61
#